data_054318ba620e89338b95082b30b83196
#
_entry.id   054318ba620e89338b95082b30b83196
#
_cell.length_a   1.000
_cell.length_b   1.000
_cell.length_c   1.000
_cell.angle_alpha   90.00
_cell.angle_beta   90.00
_cell.angle_gamma   90.00
#
_symmetry.space_group_name_H-M   'P 1'
#
loop_
_entity.id
_entity.type
_entity.pdbx_description
1 polymer ?
#
loop_
_entity_poly.entity_id
_entity_poly.type
_entity_poly.pdbx_seq_one_letter_code
_entity_poly.pdbx_strand_id
1 'polypeptide(L)'
;LHPAARMAMNRPVRALELLPLFLVSLATVGFEIALTRYFAVAKWSEYGYWVISIVLAGFALSGVVMALARDRFAAIGPALLAWLPPVLILAAAIGFHFVTTNPFNPLQLQNAATFEPQLWNIGWYYAALLPFFFLAGLYVSLFFILHDREIGRVYGFDLTGAGLGALAVLALMWVVHPFHLVPCLLLPLAAAAYRRRAPLAVACLALLAGAGLLLLDDQAGFNEYKAIYAPMNVPGSHVVAQHRSPRGLYMLLDDFTERVDTDLTNNAGMLDMPGPPPPFRLY
;
A
#
# COMPACT_ATOMS: atom_id res chain seq x y z
N LEU A 1 -2.71 -45.60 -7.86
CA LEU A 1 -1.65 -44.58 -7.87
C LEU A 1 -0.30 -45.26 -7.89
N HIS A 2 0.50 -44.98 -8.92
CA HIS A 2 1.83 -45.54 -9.17
C HIS A 2 2.74 -45.31 -7.95
N PRO A 3 3.57 -46.28 -7.49
CA PRO A 3 4.46 -46.15 -6.32
C PRO A 3 5.36 -44.92 -6.35
N ALA A 4 5.82 -44.50 -7.55
CA ALA A 4 6.60 -43.30 -7.75
C ALA A 4 5.83 -41.99 -7.39
N ALA A 5 4.51 -41.95 -7.62
CA ALA A 5 3.67 -40.82 -7.23
C ALA A 5 3.49 -40.74 -5.70
N ARG A 6 3.44 -41.87 -5.01
CA ARG A 6 3.39 -41.95 -3.54
C ARG A 6 4.72 -41.51 -2.89
N MET A 7 5.87 -41.82 -3.49
CA MET A 7 7.17 -41.37 -2.98
C MET A 7 7.40 -39.87 -3.19
N ALA A 8 6.90 -39.28 -4.28
CA ALA A 8 6.96 -37.84 -4.51
C ALA A 8 6.08 -37.07 -3.51
N MET A 9 4.98 -37.65 -3.04
CA MET A 9 4.05 -37.08 -2.07
C MET A 9 4.54 -37.08 -0.60
N ASN A 10 5.65 -37.77 -0.31
CA ASN A 10 6.15 -37.92 1.07
C ASN A 10 7.40 -37.08 1.37
N ARG A 11 7.82 -36.20 0.47
CA ARG A 11 8.96 -35.31 0.73
C ARG A 11 8.48 -34.10 1.54
N PRO A 12 9.16 -33.78 2.67
CA PRO A 12 8.85 -32.55 3.40
C PRO A 12 9.06 -31.34 2.48
N VAL A 13 8.13 -30.40 2.49
CA VAL A 13 8.20 -29.16 1.71
C VAL A 13 9.46 -28.39 2.12
N ARG A 14 10.33 -28.07 1.18
CA ARG A 14 11.56 -27.33 1.47
C ARG A 14 11.23 -25.87 1.81
N ALA A 15 11.98 -25.26 2.72
CA ALA A 15 11.81 -23.84 3.08
C ALA A 15 11.82 -22.91 1.84
N LEU A 16 12.66 -23.24 0.84
CA LEU A 16 12.74 -22.49 -0.42
C LEU A 16 11.47 -22.56 -1.27
N GLU A 17 10.62 -23.55 -1.09
CA GLU A 17 9.34 -23.69 -1.78
C GLU A 17 8.25 -22.81 -1.14
N LEU A 18 8.40 -22.49 0.16
CA LEU A 18 7.53 -21.60 0.92
C LEU A 18 7.99 -20.12 0.87
N LEU A 19 9.21 -19.85 0.39
CA LEU A 19 9.73 -18.49 0.28
C LEU A 19 8.81 -17.54 -0.53
N PRO A 20 8.20 -17.95 -1.64
CA PRO A 20 7.27 -17.08 -2.35
C PRO A 20 6.03 -16.71 -1.53
N LEU A 21 5.50 -17.63 -0.71
CA LEU A 21 4.42 -17.32 0.23
C LEU A 21 4.87 -16.25 1.22
N PHE A 22 6.00 -16.47 1.88
CA PHE A 22 6.59 -15.49 2.79
C PHE A 22 6.72 -14.10 2.16
N LEU A 23 7.22 -14.02 0.92
CA LEU A 23 7.42 -12.75 0.20
C LEU A 23 6.10 -12.06 -0.17
N VAL A 24 5.08 -12.83 -0.56
CA VAL A 24 3.74 -12.27 -0.86
C VAL A 24 3.07 -11.79 0.43
N SER A 25 3.14 -12.56 1.52
CA SER A 25 2.59 -12.16 2.82
C SER A 25 3.29 -10.92 3.37
N LEU A 26 4.62 -10.84 3.23
CA LEU A 26 5.41 -9.65 3.55
C LEU A 26 4.93 -8.43 2.77
N ALA A 27 4.76 -8.56 1.46
CA ALA A 27 4.30 -7.48 0.61
C ALA A 27 2.85 -7.08 0.91
N THR A 28 1.99 -8.05 1.24
CA THR A 28 0.56 -7.80 1.49
C THR A 28 0.34 -6.95 2.74
N VAL A 29 0.93 -7.34 3.87
CA VAL A 29 0.84 -6.55 5.11
C VAL A 29 1.62 -5.26 4.98
N GLY A 30 2.77 -5.30 4.29
CA GLY A 30 3.51 -4.08 3.96
C GLY A 30 2.67 -3.08 3.16
N PHE A 31 1.90 -3.54 2.17
CA PHE A 31 1.03 -2.69 1.36
C PHE A 31 -0.11 -2.07 2.18
N GLU A 32 -0.74 -2.84 3.04
CA GLU A 32 -1.76 -2.34 3.98
C GLU A 32 -1.21 -1.18 4.84
N ILE A 33 -0.04 -1.38 5.47
CA ILE A 33 0.59 -0.37 6.33
C ILE A 33 1.05 0.84 5.51
N ALA A 34 1.61 0.63 4.32
CA ALA A 34 2.03 1.71 3.43
C ALA A 34 0.85 2.56 2.95
N LEU A 35 -0.29 1.93 2.61
CA LEU A 35 -1.54 2.64 2.28
C LEU A 35 -2.08 3.43 3.45
N THR A 36 -2.18 2.82 4.64
CA THR A 36 -2.62 3.49 5.86
C THR A 36 -1.74 4.72 6.15
N ARG A 37 -0.43 4.58 5.96
CA ARG A 37 0.52 5.68 6.10
C ARG A 37 0.32 6.77 5.05
N TYR A 38 0.13 6.39 3.79
CA TYR A 38 -0.16 7.32 2.71
C TYR A 38 -1.42 8.15 3.03
N PHE A 39 -2.50 7.51 3.41
CA PHE A 39 -3.74 8.21 3.75
C PHE A 39 -3.55 9.16 4.93
N ALA A 40 -2.86 8.75 5.98
CA ALA A 40 -2.62 9.60 7.15
C ALA A 40 -1.83 10.87 6.80
N VAL A 41 -0.85 10.77 5.90
CA VAL A 41 0.03 11.89 5.52
C VAL A 41 -0.59 12.73 4.41
N ALA A 42 -1.01 12.11 3.31
CA ALA A 42 -1.46 12.80 2.11
C ALA A 42 -2.92 13.26 2.17
N LYS A 43 -3.78 12.51 2.86
CA LYS A 43 -5.22 12.72 2.90
C LYS A 43 -5.71 12.87 4.34
N TRP A 44 -6.49 11.95 4.86
CA TRP A 44 -7.03 11.99 6.23
C TRP A 44 -6.78 10.65 6.94
N SER A 45 -6.39 10.70 8.22
CA SER A 45 -6.01 9.53 9.01
C SER A 45 -7.14 8.51 9.15
N GLU A 46 -8.39 8.98 9.21
CA GLU A 46 -9.58 8.15 9.32
C GLU A 46 -9.76 7.19 8.15
N TYR A 47 -9.20 7.50 6.98
CA TYR A 47 -9.26 6.60 5.82
C TYR A 47 -8.43 5.31 6.00
N GLY A 48 -7.58 5.25 7.02
CA GLY A 48 -6.96 4.01 7.45
C GLY A 48 -7.99 2.91 7.78
N TYR A 49 -9.16 3.25 8.32
CA TYR A 49 -10.24 2.28 8.57
C TYR A 49 -10.81 1.68 7.28
N TRP A 50 -10.85 2.46 6.20
CA TRP A 50 -11.27 1.93 4.89
C TRP A 50 -10.27 0.91 4.37
N VAL A 51 -8.98 1.17 4.51
CA VAL A 51 -7.93 0.21 4.12
C VAL A 51 -8.14 -1.11 4.84
N ILE A 52 -8.31 -1.10 6.17
CA ILE A 52 -8.56 -2.30 6.97
C ILE A 52 -9.82 -3.03 6.48
N SER A 53 -10.91 -2.29 6.21
CA SER A 53 -12.17 -2.88 5.71
C SER A 53 -11.99 -3.52 4.33
N ILE A 54 -11.21 -2.91 3.44
CA ILE A 54 -10.92 -3.44 2.10
C ILE A 54 -10.06 -4.72 2.20
N VAL A 55 -9.06 -4.73 3.09
CA VAL A 55 -8.24 -5.90 3.37
C VAL A 55 -9.10 -7.07 3.81
N LEU A 56 -9.93 -6.85 4.83
CA LEU A 56 -10.83 -7.88 5.36
C LEU A 56 -11.81 -8.38 4.29
N ALA A 57 -12.41 -7.48 3.51
CA ALA A 57 -13.31 -7.83 2.42
C ALA A 57 -12.61 -8.65 1.33
N GLY A 58 -11.38 -8.28 0.94
CA GLY A 58 -10.58 -9.00 -0.05
C GLY A 58 -10.26 -10.43 0.40
N PHE A 59 -9.76 -10.59 1.62
CA PHE A 59 -9.47 -11.91 2.18
C PHE A 59 -10.74 -12.74 2.38
N ALA A 60 -11.82 -12.16 2.89
CA ALA A 60 -13.10 -12.86 3.06
C ALA A 60 -13.66 -13.35 1.71
N LEU A 61 -13.67 -12.48 0.69
CA LEU A 61 -14.11 -12.83 -0.65
C LEU A 61 -13.25 -13.94 -1.26
N SER A 62 -11.94 -13.89 -1.09
CA SER A 62 -11.03 -14.93 -1.56
C SER A 62 -11.30 -16.26 -0.88
N GLY A 63 -11.58 -16.26 0.43
CA GLY A 63 -11.95 -17.45 1.19
C GLY A 63 -13.25 -18.07 0.69
N VAL A 64 -14.29 -17.25 0.44
CA VAL A 64 -15.58 -17.72 -0.13
C VAL A 64 -15.38 -18.33 -1.50
N VAL A 65 -14.68 -17.64 -2.41
CA VAL A 65 -14.41 -18.13 -3.77
C VAL A 65 -13.62 -19.43 -3.71
N MET A 66 -12.63 -19.53 -2.83
CA MET A 66 -11.84 -20.74 -2.65
C MET A 66 -12.69 -21.90 -2.09
N ALA A 67 -13.58 -21.63 -1.14
CA ALA A 67 -14.48 -22.67 -0.59
C ALA A 67 -15.45 -23.21 -1.64
N LEU A 68 -15.99 -22.35 -2.50
CA LEU A 68 -16.96 -22.73 -3.54
C LEU A 68 -16.32 -23.46 -4.73
N ALA A 69 -15.06 -23.18 -5.04
CA ALA A 69 -14.40 -23.72 -6.24
C ALA A 69 -13.07 -24.43 -5.94
N ARG A 70 -12.93 -25.00 -4.72
CA ARG A 70 -11.70 -25.63 -4.22
C ARG A 70 -11.05 -26.59 -5.22
N ASP A 71 -11.83 -27.52 -5.79
CA ASP A 71 -11.28 -28.56 -6.66
C ASP A 71 -10.74 -27.98 -7.98
N ARG A 72 -11.42 -26.96 -8.51
CA ARG A 72 -10.96 -26.25 -9.72
C ARG A 72 -9.64 -25.51 -9.45
N PHE A 73 -9.59 -24.77 -8.34
CA PHE A 73 -8.37 -24.03 -7.95
C PHE A 73 -7.23 -24.98 -7.59
N ALA A 74 -7.48 -26.11 -6.94
CA ALA A 74 -6.45 -27.11 -6.68
C ALA A 74 -5.87 -27.68 -7.98
N ALA A 75 -6.70 -27.93 -8.98
CA ALA A 75 -6.26 -28.49 -10.29
C ALA A 75 -5.32 -27.51 -11.05
N ILE A 76 -5.62 -26.21 -11.05
CA ILE A 76 -4.84 -25.19 -11.74
C ILE A 76 -3.86 -24.46 -10.83
N GLY A 77 -3.82 -24.84 -9.54
CA GLY A 77 -3.06 -24.17 -8.48
C GLY A 77 -1.59 -23.91 -8.80
N PRO A 78 -0.82 -24.89 -9.30
CA PRO A 78 0.58 -24.66 -9.65
C PRO A 78 0.78 -23.56 -10.69
N ALA A 79 -0.09 -23.47 -11.69
CA ALA A 79 -0.06 -22.41 -12.69
C ALA A 79 -0.44 -21.05 -12.08
N LEU A 80 -1.52 -21.01 -11.28
CA LEU A 80 -1.93 -19.78 -10.60
C LEU A 80 -0.86 -19.24 -9.67
N LEU A 81 -0.19 -20.09 -8.91
CA LEU A 81 0.92 -19.66 -8.05
C LEU A 81 2.10 -19.05 -8.80
N ALA A 82 2.27 -19.39 -10.08
CA ALA A 82 3.28 -18.74 -10.92
C ALA A 82 2.80 -17.38 -11.46
N TRP A 83 1.51 -17.25 -11.82
CA TRP A 83 0.99 -16.05 -12.46
C TRP A 83 0.53 -14.97 -11.47
N LEU A 84 0.06 -15.36 -10.28
CA LEU A 84 -0.46 -14.40 -9.29
C LEU A 84 0.55 -13.34 -8.84
N PRO A 85 1.85 -13.63 -8.57
CA PRO A 85 2.77 -12.58 -8.14
C PRO A 85 2.99 -11.46 -9.18
N PRO A 86 3.16 -11.71 -10.50
CA PRO A 86 3.16 -10.64 -11.49
C PRO A 86 1.86 -9.84 -11.54
N VAL A 87 0.71 -10.51 -11.39
CA VAL A 87 -0.60 -9.83 -11.36
C VAL A 87 -0.73 -8.98 -10.10
N LEU A 88 -0.22 -9.43 -8.96
CA LEU A 88 -0.18 -8.66 -7.72
C LEU A 88 0.66 -7.38 -7.86
N ILE A 89 1.78 -7.42 -8.59
CA ILE A 89 2.56 -6.20 -8.89
C ILE A 89 1.69 -5.17 -9.61
N LEU A 90 0.98 -5.59 -10.65
CA LEU A 90 0.10 -4.69 -11.41
C LEU A 90 -1.09 -4.22 -10.58
N ALA A 91 -1.72 -5.12 -9.82
CA ALA A 91 -2.83 -4.76 -8.96
C ALA A 91 -2.44 -3.74 -7.87
N ALA A 92 -1.24 -3.90 -7.27
CA ALA A 92 -0.71 -2.94 -6.31
C ALA A 92 -0.45 -1.57 -6.95
N ALA A 93 0.22 -1.56 -8.11
CA ALA A 93 0.58 -0.33 -8.81
C ALA A 93 -0.65 0.43 -9.31
N ILE A 94 -1.55 -0.27 -10.01
CA ILE A 94 -2.80 0.31 -10.54
C ILE A 94 -3.69 0.78 -9.39
N GLY A 95 -3.86 -0.05 -8.35
CA GLY A 95 -4.66 0.31 -7.18
C GLY A 95 -4.14 1.56 -6.50
N PHE A 96 -2.83 1.67 -6.27
CA PHE A 96 -2.22 2.83 -5.65
C PHE A 96 -2.32 4.08 -6.55
N HIS A 97 -2.09 3.95 -7.86
CA HIS A 97 -2.28 5.05 -8.80
C HIS A 97 -3.71 5.62 -8.75
N PHE A 98 -4.73 4.77 -8.74
CA PHE A 98 -6.12 5.22 -8.58
C PHE A 98 -6.37 5.89 -7.22
N VAL A 99 -5.70 5.45 -6.15
CA VAL A 99 -5.78 6.09 -4.83
C VAL A 99 -5.16 7.50 -4.86
N THR A 100 -4.04 7.69 -5.55
CA THR A 100 -3.35 8.99 -5.65
C THR A 100 -4.15 9.99 -6.49
N THR A 101 -4.73 9.54 -7.58
CA THR A 101 -5.48 10.38 -8.54
C THR A 101 -6.94 10.62 -8.17
N ASN A 102 -7.49 9.89 -7.18
CA ASN A 102 -8.90 9.99 -6.79
C ASN A 102 -9.21 11.38 -6.17
N PRO A 103 -10.15 12.17 -6.75
CA PRO A 103 -10.47 13.52 -6.32
C PRO A 103 -11.40 13.56 -5.10
N PHE A 104 -11.36 12.57 -4.23
CA PHE A 104 -12.22 12.52 -3.06
C PHE A 104 -11.90 13.64 -2.07
N ASN A 105 -12.92 14.44 -1.75
CA ASN A 105 -12.85 15.50 -0.75
C ASN A 105 -13.96 15.31 0.32
N PRO A 106 -13.63 14.99 1.57
CA PRO A 106 -14.61 14.72 2.63
C PRO A 106 -15.47 15.92 2.99
N LEU A 107 -14.96 17.15 2.80
CA LEU A 107 -15.72 18.37 3.07
C LEU A 107 -16.91 18.52 2.14
N GLN A 108 -16.80 17.99 0.93
CA GLN A 108 -17.87 18.02 -0.07
C GLN A 108 -19.01 17.02 0.21
N LEU A 109 -18.84 16.09 1.15
CA LEU A 109 -19.93 15.21 1.61
C LEU A 109 -21.05 15.97 2.36
N GLN A 110 -20.77 17.18 2.83
CA GLN A 110 -21.76 18.01 3.53
C GLN A 110 -22.65 18.81 2.58
N ASN A 111 -22.30 18.86 1.29
CA ASN A 111 -23.06 19.58 0.28
C ASN A 111 -23.89 18.63 -0.57
N ALA A 112 -25.21 18.82 -0.59
CA ALA A 112 -26.14 17.97 -1.34
C ALA A 112 -25.82 17.87 -2.84
N ALA A 113 -25.24 18.92 -3.45
CA ALA A 113 -24.88 18.91 -4.88
C ALA A 113 -23.65 18.04 -5.20
N THR A 114 -22.75 17.84 -4.23
CA THR A 114 -21.50 17.09 -4.43
C THR A 114 -21.49 15.74 -3.69
N PHE A 115 -22.52 15.45 -2.88
CA PHE A 115 -22.60 14.24 -2.07
C PHE A 115 -22.50 12.96 -2.90
N GLU A 116 -23.31 12.83 -3.94
CA GLU A 116 -23.34 11.62 -4.79
C GLU A 116 -22.00 11.36 -5.51
N PRO A 117 -21.35 12.33 -6.17
CA PRO A 117 -20.01 12.15 -6.72
C PRO A 117 -18.98 11.68 -5.68
N GLN A 118 -19.05 12.16 -4.45
CA GLN A 118 -18.11 11.74 -3.39
C GLN A 118 -18.36 10.30 -2.92
N LEU A 119 -19.60 9.82 -2.92
CA LEU A 119 -19.89 8.39 -2.68
C LEU A 119 -19.28 7.50 -3.76
N TRP A 120 -19.36 7.91 -5.04
CA TRP A 120 -18.68 7.21 -6.12
C TRP A 120 -17.17 7.20 -5.95
N ASN A 121 -16.56 8.29 -5.52
CA ASN A 121 -15.13 8.35 -5.22
C ASN A 121 -14.73 7.38 -4.10
N ILE A 122 -15.56 7.21 -3.06
CA ILE A 122 -15.35 6.17 -2.04
C ILE A 122 -15.44 4.78 -2.66
N GLY A 123 -16.47 4.51 -3.48
CA GLY A 123 -16.60 3.25 -4.21
C GLY A 123 -15.37 2.92 -5.06
N TRP A 124 -14.77 3.91 -5.70
CA TRP A 124 -13.56 3.75 -6.47
C TRP A 124 -12.33 3.36 -5.63
N TYR A 125 -12.19 3.82 -4.38
CA TYR A 125 -11.14 3.33 -3.49
C TYR A 125 -11.28 1.83 -3.24
N TYR A 126 -12.50 1.35 -2.97
CA TYR A 126 -12.77 -0.07 -2.79
C TYR A 126 -12.47 -0.85 -4.08
N ALA A 127 -12.98 -0.40 -5.21
CA ALA A 127 -12.78 -1.07 -6.50
C ALA A 127 -11.30 -1.14 -6.91
N ALA A 128 -10.52 -0.13 -6.60
CA ALA A 128 -9.10 -0.06 -6.95
C ALA A 128 -8.21 -0.95 -6.06
N LEU A 129 -8.51 -1.03 -4.76
CA LEU A 129 -7.65 -1.73 -3.80
C LEU A 129 -8.07 -3.17 -3.53
N LEU A 130 -9.37 -3.48 -3.60
CA LEU A 130 -9.91 -4.82 -3.34
C LEU A 130 -9.24 -5.92 -4.18
N PRO A 131 -8.97 -5.73 -5.50
CA PRO A 131 -8.34 -6.76 -6.33
C PRO A 131 -7.00 -7.24 -5.78
N PHE A 132 -6.17 -6.35 -5.27
CA PHE A 132 -4.88 -6.74 -4.69
C PHE A 132 -5.06 -7.68 -3.50
N PHE A 133 -5.87 -7.32 -2.52
CA PHE A 133 -6.08 -8.12 -1.31
C PHE A 133 -6.85 -9.41 -1.60
N PHE A 134 -7.78 -9.39 -2.54
CA PHE A 134 -8.45 -10.60 -3.02
C PHE A 134 -7.47 -11.59 -3.64
N LEU A 135 -6.60 -11.14 -4.55
CA LEU A 135 -5.62 -11.99 -5.21
C LEU A 135 -4.54 -12.48 -4.24
N ALA A 136 -4.12 -11.65 -3.28
CA ALA A 136 -3.21 -12.05 -2.21
C ALA A 136 -3.84 -13.13 -1.33
N GLY A 137 -5.10 -12.96 -0.94
CA GLY A 137 -5.85 -13.98 -0.20
C GLY A 137 -6.02 -15.28 -0.97
N LEU A 138 -6.27 -15.23 -2.28
CA LEU A 138 -6.27 -16.43 -3.13
C LEU A 138 -4.90 -17.11 -3.15
N TYR A 139 -3.82 -16.34 -3.24
CA TYR A 139 -2.46 -16.87 -3.24
C TYR A 139 -2.15 -17.64 -1.96
N VAL A 140 -2.44 -17.04 -0.81
CA VAL A 140 -2.25 -17.66 0.51
C VAL A 140 -3.12 -18.92 0.62
N SER A 141 -4.40 -18.84 0.28
CA SER A 141 -5.33 -19.97 0.34
C SER A 141 -4.90 -21.15 -0.54
N LEU A 142 -4.34 -20.86 -1.74
CA LEU A 142 -3.78 -21.90 -2.61
C LEU A 142 -2.62 -22.64 -1.98
N PHE A 143 -1.73 -21.96 -1.25
CA PHE A 143 -0.64 -22.61 -0.52
C PHE A 143 -1.18 -23.56 0.55
N PHE A 144 -2.19 -23.15 1.30
CA PHE A 144 -2.81 -23.99 2.31
C PHE A 144 -3.47 -25.25 1.71
N ILE A 145 -4.15 -25.12 0.56
CA ILE A 145 -4.78 -26.26 -0.10
C ILE A 145 -3.75 -27.21 -0.68
N LEU A 146 -2.71 -26.71 -1.33
CA LEU A 146 -1.70 -27.53 -1.99
C LEU A 146 -0.71 -28.19 -1.01
N HIS A 147 -0.63 -27.68 0.23
CA HIS A 147 0.29 -28.18 1.26
C HIS A 147 -0.45 -28.53 2.56
N ASP A 148 -1.64 -29.14 2.44
CA ASP A 148 -2.55 -29.46 3.54
C ASP A 148 -1.91 -30.33 4.64
N ARG A 149 -0.91 -31.14 4.29
CA ARG A 149 -0.17 -32.01 5.24
C ARG A 149 0.83 -31.25 6.12
N GLU A 150 1.26 -30.07 5.71
CA GLU A 150 2.24 -29.24 6.41
C GLU A 150 1.67 -27.87 6.79
N ILE A 151 0.38 -27.81 7.10
CA ILE A 151 -0.35 -26.54 7.39
C ILE A 151 0.38 -25.67 8.42
N GLY A 152 0.89 -26.27 9.52
CA GLY A 152 1.61 -25.52 10.55
C GLY A 152 2.86 -24.82 10.02
N ARG A 153 3.57 -25.47 9.09
CA ARG A 153 4.77 -24.89 8.46
C ARG A 153 4.42 -23.80 7.47
N VAL A 154 3.40 -24.01 6.63
CA VAL A 154 2.87 -23.01 5.69
C VAL A 154 2.41 -21.77 6.47
N TYR A 155 1.64 -21.97 7.54
CA TYR A 155 1.18 -20.89 8.41
C TYR A 155 2.34 -20.15 9.08
N GLY A 156 3.38 -20.87 9.54
CA GLY A 156 4.57 -20.26 10.09
C GLY A 156 5.28 -19.32 9.11
N PHE A 157 5.41 -19.72 7.85
CA PHE A 157 6.01 -18.87 6.80
C PHE A 157 5.13 -17.66 6.45
N ASP A 158 3.82 -17.86 6.37
CA ASP A 158 2.85 -16.79 6.13
C ASP A 158 2.90 -15.73 7.24
N LEU A 159 2.75 -16.18 8.50
CA LEU A 159 2.75 -15.29 9.66
C LEU A 159 4.08 -14.56 9.84
N THR A 160 5.20 -15.26 9.64
CA THR A 160 6.54 -14.66 9.73
C THR A 160 6.75 -13.63 8.61
N GLY A 161 6.30 -13.93 7.39
CA GLY A 161 6.32 -13.00 6.27
C GLY A 161 5.52 -11.74 6.58
N ALA A 162 4.29 -11.89 7.04
CA ALA A 162 3.42 -10.79 7.45
C ALA A 162 4.05 -9.91 8.54
N GLY A 163 4.56 -10.53 9.62
CA GLY A 163 5.21 -9.82 10.72
C GLY A 163 6.46 -9.07 10.30
N LEU A 164 7.33 -9.70 9.48
CA LEU A 164 8.51 -9.01 8.95
C LEU A 164 8.16 -7.95 7.93
N GLY A 165 7.06 -8.09 7.19
CA GLY A 165 6.52 -7.03 6.32
C GLY A 165 6.13 -5.79 7.09
N ALA A 166 5.44 -5.96 8.21
CA ALA A 166 5.10 -4.85 9.10
C ALA A 166 6.36 -4.14 9.63
N LEU A 167 7.33 -4.90 10.15
CA LEU A 167 8.58 -4.35 10.66
C LEU A 167 9.41 -3.65 9.57
N ALA A 168 9.46 -4.23 8.37
CA ALA A 168 10.20 -3.66 7.25
C ALA A 168 9.62 -2.30 6.82
N VAL A 169 8.30 -2.19 6.71
CA VAL A 169 7.67 -0.90 6.34
C VAL A 169 7.84 0.13 7.43
N LEU A 170 7.72 -0.25 8.72
CA LEU A 170 8.02 0.66 9.83
C LEU A 170 9.47 1.16 9.79
N ALA A 171 10.42 0.28 9.48
CA ALA A 171 11.82 0.69 9.30
C ALA A 171 12.03 1.59 8.07
N LEU A 172 11.37 1.28 6.95
CA LEU A 172 11.42 2.11 5.74
C LEU A 172 10.86 3.52 5.96
N MET A 173 9.90 3.72 6.86
CA MET A 173 9.33 5.04 7.17
C MET A 173 10.36 6.05 7.73
N TRP A 174 11.53 5.60 8.19
CA TRP A 174 12.61 6.50 8.62
C TRP A 174 13.43 7.07 7.45
N VAL A 175 13.50 6.34 6.34
CA VAL A 175 14.37 6.68 5.20
C VAL A 175 13.60 7.01 3.92
N VAL A 176 12.45 6.36 3.71
CA VAL A 176 11.64 6.51 2.50
C VAL A 176 10.49 7.47 2.74
N HIS A 177 10.25 8.36 1.77
CA HIS A 177 9.09 9.25 1.82
C HIS A 177 7.78 8.43 1.80
N PRO A 178 6.74 8.80 2.56
CA PRO A 178 5.47 8.06 2.59
C PRO A 178 4.87 7.78 1.21
N PHE A 179 5.07 8.66 0.24
CA PHE A 179 4.59 8.51 -1.13
C PHE A 179 5.32 7.42 -1.94
N HIS A 180 6.51 7.01 -1.50
CA HIS A 180 7.33 6.01 -2.17
C HIS A 180 7.42 4.67 -1.43
N LEU A 181 6.65 4.47 -0.36
CA LEU A 181 6.63 3.19 0.37
C LEU A 181 6.08 2.05 -0.49
N VAL A 182 5.00 2.32 -1.25
CA VAL A 182 4.36 1.31 -2.10
C VAL A 182 5.29 0.79 -3.22
N PRO A 183 6.02 1.63 -3.97
CA PRO A 183 7.03 1.15 -4.92
C PRO A 183 8.04 0.16 -4.35
N CYS A 184 8.47 0.33 -3.09
CA CYS A 184 9.41 -0.60 -2.44
C CYS A 184 8.83 -2.02 -2.29
N LEU A 185 7.51 -2.15 -2.18
CA LEU A 185 6.84 -3.44 -2.00
C LEU A 185 6.68 -4.24 -3.30
N LEU A 186 6.93 -3.62 -4.45
CA LEU A 186 6.99 -4.36 -5.72
C LEU A 186 8.19 -5.32 -5.77
N LEU A 187 9.27 -5.03 -5.03
CA LEU A 187 10.48 -5.86 -5.03
C LEU A 187 10.24 -7.27 -4.45
N PRO A 188 9.65 -7.45 -3.25
CA PRO A 188 9.34 -8.79 -2.75
C PRO A 188 8.34 -9.54 -3.64
N LEU A 189 7.37 -8.86 -4.28
CA LEU A 189 6.47 -9.49 -5.24
C LEU A 189 7.23 -9.96 -6.50
N ALA A 190 8.16 -9.17 -7.01
CA ALA A 190 9.02 -9.55 -8.12
C ALA A 190 9.92 -10.76 -7.78
N ALA A 191 10.48 -10.78 -6.56
CA ALA A 191 11.25 -11.92 -6.06
C ALA A 191 10.38 -13.19 -5.93
N ALA A 192 9.12 -13.06 -5.50
CA ALA A 192 8.17 -14.17 -5.46
C ALA A 192 7.85 -14.69 -6.87
N ALA A 193 7.64 -13.79 -7.85
CA ALA A 193 7.42 -14.12 -9.24
C ALA A 193 8.60 -14.90 -9.85
N TYR A 194 9.81 -14.41 -9.62
CA TYR A 194 11.04 -15.09 -10.06
C TYR A 194 11.18 -16.50 -9.46
N ARG A 195 10.93 -16.63 -8.15
CA ARG A 195 11.03 -17.94 -7.47
C ARG A 195 9.98 -18.94 -7.93
N ARG A 196 8.80 -18.47 -8.33
CA ARG A 196 7.72 -19.30 -8.90
C ARG A 196 7.90 -19.62 -10.37
N ARG A 197 9.01 -19.19 -10.97
CA ARG A 197 9.30 -19.40 -12.41
C ARG A 197 8.18 -18.84 -13.29
N ALA A 198 7.58 -17.73 -12.89
CA ALA A 198 6.76 -16.96 -13.79
C ALA A 198 7.56 -16.69 -15.07
N PRO A 199 6.92 -16.60 -16.25
CA PRO A 199 7.64 -16.22 -17.45
C PRO A 199 8.42 -14.93 -17.17
N LEU A 200 9.75 -15.00 -17.24
CA LEU A 200 10.63 -13.90 -16.82
C LEU A 200 10.25 -12.57 -17.50
N ALA A 201 9.91 -12.66 -18.79
CA ALA A 201 9.44 -11.48 -19.55
C ALA A 201 8.18 -10.85 -18.94
N VAL A 202 7.24 -11.67 -18.48
CA VAL A 202 5.99 -11.16 -17.85
C VAL A 202 6.27 -10.54 -16.50
N ALA A 203 7.12 -11.17 -15.69
CA ALA A 203 7.51 -10.63 -14.39
C ALA A 203 8.28 -9.32 -14.52
N CYS A 204 9.22 -9.24 -15.47
CA CYS A 204 9.95 -8.01 -15.78
C CYS A 204 9.02 -6.92 -16.32
N LEU A 205 8.13 -7.26 -17.25
CA LEU A 205 7.17 -6.30 -17.79
C LEU A 205 6.23 -5.76 -16.71
N ALA A 206 5.70 -6.63 -15.85
CA ALA A 206 4.83 -6.23 -14.73
C ALA A 206 5.57 -5.31 -13.76
N LEU A 207 6.82 -5.62 -13.43
CA LEU A 207 7.65 -4.79 -12.55
C LEU A 207 7.97 -3.44 -13.20
N LEU A 208 8.37 -3.42 -14.46
CA LEU A 208 8.68 -2.18 -15.19
C LEU A 208 7.43 -1.31 -15.35
N ALA A 209 6.29 -1.91 -15.71
CA ALA A 209 5.03 -1.19 -15.85
C ALA A 209 4.55 -0.65 -14.49
N GLY A 210 4.60 -1.47 -13.44
CA GLY A 210 4.21 -1.06 -12.09
C GLY A 210 5.15 0.01 -11.51
N ALA A 211 6.45 -0.18 -11.62
CA ALA A 211 7.42 0.81 -11.17
C ALA A 211 7.32 2.10 -11.99
N GLY A 212 7.17 2.00 -13.32
CA GLY A 212 6.96 3.16 -14.20
C GLY A 212 5.72 3.95 -13.81
N LEU A 213 4.61 3.28 -13.58
CA LEU A 213 3.37 3.92 -13.16
C LEU A 213 3.53 4.67 -11.83
N LEU A 214 4.26 4.09 -10.86
CA LEU A 214 4.36 4.65 -9.52
C LEU A 214 5.51 5.65 -9.34
N LEU A 215 6.56 5.59 -10.15
CA LEU A 215 7.74 6.45 -10.01
C LEU A 215 7.75 7.63 -11.00
N LEU A 216 7.05 7.48 -12.14
CA LEU A 216 6.93 8.53 -13.15
C LEU A 216 5.66 9.36 -12.97
N ASP A 217 4.72 8.89 -12.15
CA ASP A 217 3.47 9.60 -11.85
C ASP A 217 3.68 10.53 -10.65
N ASP A 218 3.62 11.82 -10.90
CA ASP A 218 3.77 12.89 -9.89
C ASP A 218 2.45 13.21 -9.15
N GLN A 219 1.48 12.30 -9.19
CA GLN A 219 0.15 12.51 -8.58
C GLN A 219 0.12 12.25 -7.06
N ALA A 220 1.15 11.61 -6.50
CA ALA A 220 1.23 11.36 -5.07
C ALA A 220 1.59 12.65 -4.32
N GLY A 221 0.60 13.43 -3.97
CA GLY A 221 0.76 14.71 -3.27
C GLY A 221 -0.14 14.85 -2.05
N PHE A 222 0.02 15.98 -1.35
CA PHE A 222 -0.90 16.37 -0.28
C PHE A 222 -2.22 16.84 -0.87
N ASN A 223 -3.32 16.48 -0.23
CA ASN A 223 -4.64 16.95 -0.65
C ASN A 223 -4.87 18.41 -0.22
N GLU A 224 -5.72 19.12 -0.97
CA GLU A 224 -6.02 20.54 -0.80
C GLU A 224 -6.52 20.94 0.60
N TYR A 225 -7.13 20.01 1.33
CA TYR A 225 -7.60 20.23 2.70
C TYR A 225 -6.54 19.97 3.79
N LYS A 226 -5.31 19.62 3.42
CA LYS A 226 -4.18 19.57 4.36
C LYS A 226 -3.62 20.98 4.60
N ALA A 227 -3.36 21.30 5.86
CA ALA A 227 -2.81 22.60 6.24
C ALA A 227 -1.52 22.96 5.51
N ILE A 228 -0.70 21.97 5.15
CA ILE A 228 0.54 22.16 4.41
C ILE A 228 0.33 22.47 2.90
N TYR A 229 -0.83 22.12 2.34
CA TYR A 229 -1.07 22.23 0.89
C TYR A 229 -0.95 23.67 0.40
N ALA A 230 -1.69 24.60 1.02
CA ALA A 230 -1.68 26.00 0.61
C ALA A 230 -0.28 26.62 0.69
N PRO A 231 0.45 26.51 1.82
CA PRO A 231 1.82 27.02 1.92
C PRO A 231 2.78 26.45 0.87
N MET A 232 2.69 25.17 0.56
CA MET A 232 3.57 24.55 -0.45
C MET A 232 3.28 25.03 -1.89
N ASN A 233 2.07 25.50 -2.17
CA ASN A 233 1.67 25.96 -3.49
C ASN A 233 1.81 27.49 -3.67
N VAL A 234 2.31 28.21 -2.68
CA VAL A 234 2.57 29.65 -2.80
C VAL A 234 3.94 29.87 -3.43
N PRO A 235 4.03 30.74 -4.46
CA PRO A 235 5.31 31.07 -5.07
C PRO A 235 6.32 31.61 -4.04
N GLY A 236 7.52 31.02 -4.02
CA GLY A 236 8.58 31.41 -3.09
C GLY A 236 8.66 30.59 -1.81
N SER A 237 7.64 29.80 -1.48
CA SER A 237 7.72 28.83 -0.37
C SER A 237 8.59 27.64 -0.75
N HIS A 238 9.38 27.15 0.19
CA HIS A 238 10.20 25.94 -0.01
C HIS A 238 10.43 25.18 1.30
N VAL A 239 10.67 23.89 1.16
CA VAL A 239 10.97 23.02 2.29
C VAL A 239 12.43 23.20 2.70
N VAL A 240 12.65 23.69 3.91
CA VAL A 240 13.99 23.92 4.48
C VAL A 240 14.55 22.66 5.10
N ALA A 241 13.72 21.91 5.82
CA ALA A 241 14.12 20.67 6.45
C ALA A 241 12.93 19.68 6.51
N GLN A 242 13.26 18.40 6.50
CA GLN A 242 12.28 17.34 6.58
C GLN A 242 12.77 16.24 7.52
N HIS A 243 11.89 15.83 8.44
CA HIS A 243 12.14 14.68 9.31
C HIS A 243 11.05 13.62 9.11
N ARG A 244 11.49 12.38 8.93
CA ARG A 244 10.62 11.23 8.67
C ARG A 244 10.70 10.26 9.82
N SER A 245 9.55 9.74 10.25
CA SER A 245 9.45 8.71 11.27
C SER A 245 8.13 7.95 11.14
N PRO A 246 7.96 6.79 11.77
CA PRO A 246 6.67 6.13 11.86
C PRO A 246 5.56 6.99 12.51
N ARG A 247 5.94 7.93 13.37
CA ARG A 247 5.00 8.84 14.07
C ARG A 247 4.47 9.94 13.17
N GLY A 248 5.31 10.51 12.31
CA GLY A 248 4.94 11.66 11.50
C GLY A 248 5.94 11.94 10.37
N LEU A 249 5.47 12.74 9.43
CA LEU A 249 6.28 13.47 8.48
C LEU A 249 6.26 14.92 8.95
N TYR A 250 7.40 15.43 9.38
CA TYR A 250 7.55 16.81 9.84
C TYR A 250 8.32 17.60 8.80
N MET A 251 7.77 18.72 8.38
CA MET A 251 8.34 19.56 7.35
C MET A 251 8.46 20.98 7.87
N LEU A 252 9.67 21.51 7.81
CA LEU A 252 9.94 22.93 8.09
C LEU A 252 9.87 23.68 6.76
N LEU A 253 8.88 24.53 6.59
CA LEU A 253 8.72 25.40 5.44
C LEU A 253 9.21 26.78 5.74
N ASP A 254 9.90 27.40 4.78
CA ASP A 254 9.99 28.84 4.65
C ASP A 254 8.66 29.30 4.01
N ASP A 255 7.72 29.69 4.85
CA ASP A 255 6.35 29.97 4.45
C ASP A 255 6.22 31.45 4.06
N PHE A 256 6.13 31.70 2.75
CA PHE A 256 5.96 33.04 2.23
C PHE A 256 4.65 33.69 2.70
N THR A 257 3.61 32.91 2.94
CA THR A 257 2.33 33.45 3.41
C THR A 257 2.45 34.05 4.79
N GLU A 258 3.23 33.43 5.69
CA GLU A 258 3.48 33.98 7.03
C GLU A 258 4.26 35.31 6.96
N ARG A 259 5.11 35.50 5.96
CA ARG A 259 5.82 36.78 5.78
C ARG A 259 4.89 37.90 5.36
N VAL A 260 3.84 37.58 4.60
CA VAL A 260 2.83 38.56 4.15
C VAL A 260 1.83 38.81 5.26
N ASP A 261 1.40 37.77 5.96
CA ASP A 261 0.39 37.85 7.01
C ASP A 261 0.92 38.42 8.32
N THR A 262 2.22 38.46 8.53
CA THR A 262 2.81 39.02 9.75
C THR A 262 2.39 40.48 10.01
N ASP A 263 2.18 41.24 8.95
CA ASP A 263 1.72 42.64 9.08
C ASP A 263 0.22 42.73 9.36
N LEU A 264 -0.53 41.69 9.04
CA LEU A 264 -1.99 41.70 9.12
C LEU A 264 -2.55 41.03 10.39
N THR A 265 -1.86 40.04 10.91
CA THR A 265 -2.44 39.19 11.96
C THR A 265 -2.33 39.74 13.34
N ASN A 266 -1.51 40.74 13.62
CA ASN A 266 -1.25 41.23 14.98
C ASN A 266 -0.97 40.11 16.00
N ASN A 267 -0.73 38.89 15.53
CA ASN A 267 -0.54 37.73 16.39
C ASN A 267 0.65 37.93 17.31
N ALA A 268 1.70 38.57 16.83
CA ALA A 268 2.85 38.94 17.67
C ALA A 268 2.43 39.90 18.79
N GLY A 269 1.61 40.92 18.49
CA GLY A 269 1.08 41.84 19.48
C GLY A 269 0.08 41.20 20.43
N MET A 270 -0.77 40.30 19.95
CA MET A 270 -1.71 39.54 20.79
C MET A 270 -1.03 38.55 21.74
N LEU A 271 0.11 38.01 21.34
CA LEU A 271 0.88 37.05 22.13
C LEU A 271 2.01 37.74 22.94
N ASP A 272 2.07 39.07 22.92
CA ASP A 272 3.11 39.85 23.57
C ASP A 272 4.55 39.44 23.18
N MET A 273 4.72 39.03 21.90
CA MET A 273 5.96 38.54 21.36
C MET A 273 6.83 39.73 20.87
N PRO A 274 8.11 39.76 21.25
CA PRO A 274 9.02 40.83 20.80
C PRO A 274 9.43 40.60 19.34
N GLY A 275 8.79 41.24 18.41
CA GLY A 275 9.14 41.23 17.00
C GLY A 275 8.20 40.42 16.08
N PRO A 276 8.46 40.42 14.77
CA PRO A 276 7.67 39.68 13.83
C PRO A 276 7.82 38.17 14.05
N PRO A 277 6.75 37.36 13.84
CA PRO A 277 6.83 35.92 13.94
C PRO A 277 7.89 35.36 12.98
N PRO A 278 8.54 34.23 13.32
CA PRO A 278 9.55 33.64 12.49
C PRO A 278 8.96 33.22 11.12
N PRO A 279 9.74 33.39 10.03
CA PRO A 279 9.27 33.05 8.69
C PRO A 279 9.14 31.56 8.41
N PHE A 280 9.49 30.71 9.38
CA PHE A 280 9.48 29.25 9.26
C PHE A 280 8.31 28.65 10.04
N ARG A 281 7.61 27.74 9.40
CA ARG A 281 6.50 27.02 10.00
C ARG A 281 6.72 25.52 9.95
N LEU A 282 6.44 24.85 11.04
CA LEU A 282 6.53 23.40 11.16
C LEU A 282 5.16 22.76 10.90
N TYR A 283 5.09 21.88 9.95
CA TYR A 283 3.90 21.12 9.59
C TYR A 283 4.09 19.62 9.90
#